data_ed60cc80b9fa5428dc5caa81ce8b2e7b
#
_entry.id   ed60cc80b9fa5428dc5caa81ce8b2e7b
#
_cell.length_a   1.000
_cell.length_b   1.000
_cell.length_c   1.000
_cell.angle_alpha   90.00
_cell.angle_beta   90.00
_cell.angle_gamma   90.00
#
_symmetry.space_group_name_H-M   'P 1'
#
loop_
_entity.id
_entity.type
_entity.pdbx_description
1 polymer ?
#
loop_
_entity_poly.entity_id
_entity_poly.type
_entity_poly.pdbx_seq_one_letter_code
_entity_poly.pdbx_strand_id
1 'polypeptide(L)'
;MTQTRQTVPTNELFSKALKGKYALGAYNVNNMELLQAIVEAGEELQAPIILQISAGARKYANQTYLVKLVEAALATSTIPIALHLDHGEDFEICKACIDGGFSSVMIDGSKFPFEENIALTKQVVDYAHSKGISVEAELGKLAGVEDNISVSDKDAIYTNPSQAKEFIERSGCDSLAVAIGTSHGAYKFAGDAKLDFERLAEIKAAVGADYPLVLHGASSVPEDLVKVCNDFGAQINGAKGVPEAMFEKAREMGIAKINVDTDLRLAFTGAIRKYFAQNPNDFDPRKYLGPARDAVREVVKRKIKIFGTDNKA
;
A
#
# COMPACT_ATOMS: atom_id res chain seq x y z
N MET A 1 -14.46 31.02 -3.91
CA MET A 1 -14.49 29.72 -3.22
C MET A 1 -13.66 28.77 -4.08
N THR A 2 -12.47 28.41 -3.66
CA THR A 2 -11.64 27.41 -4.32
C THR A 2 -12.38 26.06 -4.21
N GLN A 3 -12.69 25.45 -5.34
CA GLN A 3 -13.31 24.13 -5.38
C GLN A 3 -12.33 23.16 -4.70
N THR A 4 -12.73 22.59 -3.56
CA THR A 4 -11.91 21.58 -2.86
C THR A 4 -11.73 20.41 -3.81
N ARG A 5 -10.49 20.04 -4.11
CA ARG A 5 -10.19 18.83 -4.90
C ARG A 5 -10.77 17.62 -4.19
N GLN A 6 -11.24 16.66 -4.97
CA GLN A 6 -11.71 15.36 -4.48
C GLN A 6 -10.64 14.31 -4.71
N THR A 7 -10.68 13.24 -3.93
CA THR A 7 -9.91 12.04 -4.19
C THR A 7 -10.29 11.42 -5.53
N VAL A 8 -9.32 10.80 -6.20
CA VAL A 8 -9.54 10.12 -7.49
C VAL A 8 -9.66 8.60 -7.29
N PRO A 9 -10.52 7.91 -8.06
CA PRO A 9 -10.54 6.44 -8.06
C PRO A 9 -9.23 5.85 -8.56
N THR A 10 -8.82 4.71 -8.01
CA THR A 10 -7.54 4.08 -8.37
C THR A 10 -7.49 3.56 -9.81
N ASN A 11 -8.61 3.17 -10.39
CA ASN A 11 -8.68 2.72 -11.79
C ASN A 11 -8.22 3.79 -12.79
N GLU A 12 -8.50 5.08 -12.52
CA GLU A 12 -8.00 6.19 -13.34
C GLU A 12 -6.47 6.29 -13.29
N LEU A 13 -5.89 6.11 -12.11
CA LEU A 13 -4.44 6.14 -11.90
C LEU A 13 -3.76 4.91 -12.53
N PHE A 14 -4.36 3.73 -12.36
CA PHE A 14 -3.81 2.48 -12.90
C PHE A 14 -3.78 2.44 -14.43
N SER A 15 -4.78 3.00 -15.09
CA SER A 15 -4.78 3.10 -16.56
C SER A 15 -3.56 3.91 -17.07
N LYS A 16 -3.21 5.00 -16.39
CA LYS A 16 -2.01 5.79 -16.70
C LYS A 16 -0.72 5.03 -16.35
N ALA A 17 -0.71 4.34 -15.21
CA ALA A 17 0.44 3.57 -14.73
C ALA A 17 0.83 2.46 -15.71
N LEU A 18 -0.13 1.66 -16.16
CA LEU A 18 0.10 0.58 -17.13
C LEU A 18 0.63 1.09 -18.46
N LYS A 19 0.04 2.17 -18.99
CA LYS A 19 0.51 2.80 -20.24
C LYS A 19 1.92 3.39 -20.10
N GLY A 20 2.22 3.98 -18.93
CA GLY A 20 3.50 4.61 -18.64
C GLY A 20 4.56 3.66 -18.09
N LYS A 21 4.23 2.38 -17.87
CA LYS A 21 5.11 1.34 -17.28
C LYS A 21 5.72 1.78 -15.94
N TYR A 22 4.90 2.41 -15.08
CA TYR A 22 5.27 2.73 -13.71
C TYR A 22 4.26 2.10 -12.73
N ALA A 23 4.59 2.04 -11.45
CA ALA A 23 3.69 1.56 -10.41
C ALA A 23 3.43 2.66 -9.39
N LEU A 24 2.18 2.78 -8.93
CA LEU A 24 1.82 3.71 -7.88
C LEU A 24 2.24 3.17 -6.52
N GLY A 25 2.91 4.00 -5.73
CA GLY A 25 3.11 3.71 -4.32
C GLY A 25 1.81 3.90 -3.55
N ALA A 26 1.41 2.88 -2.80
CA ALA A 26 0.34 2.96 -1.83
C ALA A 26 0.94 2.98 -0.43
N TYR A 27 0.79 4.11 0.25
CA TYR A 27 1.50 4.41 1.49
C TYR A 27 0.53 4.40 2.67
N ASN A 28 0.84 3.59 3.70
CA ASN A 28 -0.02 3.46 4.89
C ASN A 28 0.03 4.70 5.77
N VAL A 29 -1.16 5.21 6.11
CA VAL A 29 -1.36 6.40 6.95
C VAL A 29 -1.93 6.00 8.30
N ASN A 30 -1.20 6.30 9.38
CA ASN A 30 -1.62 6.04 10.75
C ASN A 30 -1.84 7.33 11.57
N ASN A 31 -1.21 8.44 11.16
CA ASN A 31 -1.24 9.71 11.86
C ASN A 31 -1.00 10.90 10.91
N MET A 32 -1.05 12.11 11.44
CA MET A 32 -0.87 13.34 10.69
C MET A 32 0.53 13.46 10.06
N GLU A 33 1.57 13.08 10.79
CA GLU A 33 2.96 13.24 10.36
C GLU A 33 3.29 12.34 9.17
N LEU A 34 2.79 11.09 9.16
CA LEU A 34 2.93 10.18 8.02
C LEU A 34 2.18 10.74 6.80
N LEU A 35 0.93 11.21 6.98
CA LEU A 35 0.16 11.80 5.90
C LEU A 35 0.87 13.01 5.29
N GLN A 36 1.33 13.94 6.12
CA GLN A 36 2.06 15.12 5.65
C GLN A 36 3.32 14.75 4.87
N ALA A 37 4.13 13.82 5.41
CA ALA A 37 5.35 13.36 4.75
C ALA A 37 5.09 12.77 3.36
N ILE A 38 4.04 11.93 3.23
CA ILE A 38 3.67 11.28 1.98
C ILE A 38 3.20 12.32 0.95
N VAL A 39 2.32 13.24 1.36
CA VAL A 39 1.80 14.29 0.47
C VAL A 39 2.90 15.26 0.05
N GLU A 40 3.74 15.71 0.98
CA GLU A 40 4.88 16.58 0.69
C GLU A 40 5.86 15.93 -0.32
N ALA A 41 6.17 14.65 -0.16
CA ALA A 41 7.00 13.92 -1.10
C ALA A 41 6.37 13.83 -2.51
N GLY A 42 5.06 13.57 -2.58
CA GLY A 42 4.32 13.56 -3.83
C GLY A 42 4.32 14.92 -4.52
N GLU A 43 4.09 16.02 -3.78
CA GLU A 43 4.13 17.38 -4.29
C GLU A 43 5.53 17.75 -4.79
N GLU A 44 6.59 17.48 -4.02
CA GLU A 44 7.96 17.78 -4.41
C GLU A 44 8.37 17.09 -5.71
N LEU A 45 7.90 15.87 -5.94
CA LEU A 45 8.23 15.07 -7.11
C LEU A 45 7.13 15.05 -8.18
N GLN A 46 6.05 15.83 -8.01
CA GLN A 46 4.90 15.85 -8.91
C GLN A 46 4.41 14.44 -9.27
N ALA A 47 4.18 13.63 -8.24
CA ALA A 47 3.82 12.23 -8.35
C ALA A 47 2.39 11.97 -7.84
N PRO A 48 1.55 11.21 -8.56
CA PRO A 48 0.29 10.71 -8.02
C PRO A 48 0.56 9.72 -6.89
N ILE A 49 -0.27 9.72 -5.84
CA ILE A 49 -0.10 8.87 -4.67
C ILE A 49 -1.41 8.19 -4.26
N ILE A 50 -1.27 7.05 -3.60
CA ILE A 50 -2.37 6.38 -2.91
C ILE A 50 -2.11 6.46 -1.40
N LEU A 51 -2.98 7.17 -0.68
CA LEU A 51 -3.04 7.15 0.78
C LEU A 51 -3.89 5.97 1.19
N GLN A 52 -3.30 4.96 1.84
CA GLN A 52 -4.05 3.79 2.25
C GLN A 52 -4.18 3.69 3.76
N ILE A 53 -5.35 3.20 4.20
CA ILE A 53 -5.74 3.13 5.60
C ILE A 53 -6.19 1.70 5.89
N SER A 54 -5.46 1.00 6.75
CA SER A 54 -5.80 -0.35 7.20
C SER A 54 -6.85 -0.36 8.30
N ALA A 55 -7.37 -1.55 8.61
CA ALA A 55 -8.28 -1.76 9.74
C ALA A 55 -7.63 -1.32 11.07
N GLY A 56 -6.34 -1.64 11.27
CA GLY A 56 -5.57 -1.22 12.43
C GLY A 56 -5.44 0.29 12.57
N ALA A 57 -5.16 1.00 11.47
CA ALA A 57 -5.08 2.46 11.44
C ALA A 57 -6.45 3.10 11.76
N ARG A 58 -7.55 2.56 11.21
CA ARG A 58 -8.92 3.02 11.51
C ARG A 58 -9.26 2.86 12.99
N LYS A 59 -8.89 1.74 13.59
CA LYS A 59 -9.10 1.48 15.02
C LYS A 59 -8.27 2.43 15.89
N TYR A 60 -7.02 2.70 15.53
CA TYR A 60 -6.10 3.56 16.27
C TYR A 60 -6.51 5.04 16.21
N ALA A 61 -6.66 5.59 15.01
CA ALA A 61 -6.84 7.03 14.80
C ALA A 61 -8.29 7.47 14.61
N ASN A 62 -9.23 6.52 14.45
CA ASN A 62 -10.61 6.73 14.01
C ASN A 62 -10.71 7.20 12.53
N GLN A 63 -11.62 6.59 11.80
CA GLN A 63 -11.83 6.89 10.36
C GLN A 63 -12.12 8.36 10.10
N THR A 64 -12.95 9.00 10.93
CA THR A 64 -13.34 10.40 10.73
C THR A 64 -12.14 11.34 10.79
N TYR A 65 -11.22 11.15 11.76
CA TYR A 65 -9.99 11.95 11.83
C TYR A 65 -9.11 11.74 10.61
N LEU A 66 -8.92 10.49 10.18
CA LEU A 66 -8.08 10.18 9.01
C LEU A 66 -8.66 10.78 7.73
N VAL A 67 -9.97 10.67 7.50
CA VAL A 67 -10.64 11.29 6.34
C VAL A 67 -10.49 12.81 6.37
N LYS A 68 -10.67 13.45 7.52
CA LYS A 68 -10.50 14.91 7.64
C LYS A 68 -9.06 15.37 7.44
N LEU A 69 -8.07 14.57 7.81
CA LEU A 69 -6.67 14.84 7.48
C LEU A 69 -6.43 14.76 5.97
N VAL A 70 -7.03 13.78 5.28
CA VAL A 70 -6.95 13.68 3.82
C VAL A 70 -7.65 14.86 3.14
N GLU A 71 -8.85 15.25 3.59
CA GLU A 71 -9.54 16.45 3.10
C GLU A 71 -8.68 17.73 3.27
N ALA A 72 -8.01 17.86 4.41
CA ALA A 72 -7.09 18.98 4.65
C ALA A 72 -5.89 18.97 3.67
N ALA A 73 -5.33 17.79 3.38
CA ALA A 73 -4.27 17.65 2.38
C ALA A 73 -4.77 18.01 0.98
N LEU A 74 -5.95 17.54 0.58
CA LEU A 74 -6.56 17.85 -0.72
C LEU A 74 -6.83 19.35 -0.92
N ALA A 75 -7.07 20.10 0.16
CA ALA A 75 -7.31 21.54 0.06
C ALA A 75 -6.07 22.33 -0.41
N THR A 76 -4.87 21.77 -0.25
CA THR A 76 -3.60 22.41 -0.61
C THR A 76 -2.80 21.65 -1.66
N SER A 77 -3.14 20.41 -1.94
CA SER A 77 -2.43 19.53 -2.87
C SER A 77 -2.76 19.84 -4.33
N THR A 78 -1.75 19.67 -5.21
CA THR A 78 -1.87 19.83 -6.66
C THR A 78 -1.80 18.51 -7.42
N ILE A 79 -1.37 17.44 -6.77
CA ILE A 79 -1.24 16.10 -7.34
C ILE A 79 -2.53 15.26 -7.20
N PRO A 80 -2.72 14.25 -8.05
CA PRO A 80 -3.79 13.27 -7.87
C PRO A 80 -3.56 12.41 -6.63
N ILE A 81 -4.57 12.31 -5.76
CA ILE A 81 -4.55 11.51 -4.53
C ILE A 81 -5.74 10.57 -4.51
N ALA A 82 -5.50 9.26 -4.37
CA ALA A 82 -6.53 8.29 -4.04
C ALA A 82 -6.54 7.99 -2.54
N LEU A 83 -7.72 7.85 -1.95
CA LEU A 83 -7.91 7.36 -0.59
C LEU A 83 -8.42 5.93 -0.65
N HIS A 84 -7.64 4.99 -0.12
CA HIS A 84 -7.85 3.56 -0.29
C HIS A 84 -7.99 2.83 1.07
N LEU A 85 -8.99 1.95 1.18
CA LEU A 85 -9.06 0.98 2.28
C LEU A 85 -8.11 -0.19 1.96
N ASP A 86 -7.18 -0.46 2.87
CA ASP A 86 -6.24 -1.56 2.81
C ASP A 86 -6.77 -2.74 3.65
N HIS A 87 -6.85 -3.92 3.07
CA HIS A 87 -7.35 -5.16 3.70
C HIS A 87 -8.69 -5.03 4.44
N GLY A 88 -9.76 -4.71 3.70
CA GLY A 88 -11.13 -4.78 4.21
C GLY A 88 -11.53 -6.23 4.51
N GLU A 89 -11.91 -6.51 5.76
CA GLU A 89 -12.17 -7.88 6.24
C GLU A 89 -13.54 -8.43 5.83
N ASP A 90 -14.49 -7.52 5.53
CA ASP A 90 -15.86 -7.86 5.19
C ASP A 90 -16.57 -6.72 4.41
N PHE A 91 -17.81 -7.00 3.98
CA PHE A 91 -18.63 -6.04 3.24
C PHE A 91 -18.96 -4.77 4.05
N GLU A 92 -19.24 -4.89 5.34
CA GLU A 92 -19.66 -3.76 6.18
C GLU A 92 -18.53 -2.75 6.37
N ILE A 93 -17.29 -3.23 6.50
CA ILE A 93 -16.10 -2.38 6.58
C ILE A 93 -15.88 -1.65 5.24
N CYS A 94 -15.95 -2.36 4.12
CA CYS A 94 -15.84 -1.75 2.80
C CYS A 94 -16.94 -0.70 2.58
N LYS A 95 -18.19 -1.04 2.90
CA LYS A 95 -19.34 -0.14 2.82
C LYS A 95 -19.13 1.11 3.68
N ALA A 96 -18.70 0.96 4.92
CA ALA A 96 -18.44 2.09 5.83
C ALA A 96 -17.34 3.03 5.31
N CYS A 97 -16.32 2.49 4.64
CA CYS A 97 -15.27 3.29 4.01
C CYS A 97 -15.78 4.02 2.75
N ILE A 98 -16.53 3.33 1.89
CA ILE A 98 -17.16 3.91 0.70
C ILE A 98 -18.08 5.08 1.11
N ASP A 99 -18.96 4.85 2.09
CA ASP A 99 -19.89 5.87 2.60
C ASP A 99 -19.14 7.00 3.34
N GLY A 100 -17.95 6.72 3.86
CA GLY A 100 -17.07 7.65 4.54
C GLY A 100 -16.16 8.48 3.64
N GLY A 101 -16.27 8.37 2.30
CA GLY A 101 -15.55 9.21 1.34
C GLY A 101 -14.25 8.61 0.78
N PHE A 102 -14.04 7.31 0.92
CA PHE A 102 -12.96 6.61 0.24
C PHE A 102 -13.24 6.54 -1.26
N SER A 103 -12.21 6.74 -2.09
CA SER A 103 -12.30 6.65 -3.56
C SER A 103 -11.91 5.25 -4.08
N SER A 104 -11.42 4.38 -3.21
CA SER A 104 -11.08 3.01 -3.51
C SER A 104 -11.13 2.15 -2.24
N VAL A 105 -11.50 0.89 -2.39
CA VAL A 105 -11.48 -0.08 -1.29
C VAL A 105 -10.89 -1.40 -1.75
N MET A 106 -10.18 -2.09 -0.86
CA MET A 106 -9.82 -3.49 -1.04
C MET A 106 -10.71 -4.36 -0.17
N ILE A 107 -11.24 -5.43 -0.76
CA ILE A 107 -11.84 -6.55 -0.04
C ILE A 107 -10.88 -7.73 -0.04
N ASP A 108 -10.48 -8.17 1.14
CA ASP A 108 -9.61 -9.33 1.31
C ASP A 108 -10.40 -10.57 1.68
N GLY A 109 -10.79 -11.32 0.65
CA GLY A 109 -11.42 -12.62 0.76
C GLY A 109 -10.46 -13.80 0.66
N SER A 110 -9.13 -13.58 0.67
CA SER A 110 -8.10 -14.61 0.44
C SER A 110 -8.12 -15.76 1.46
N LYS A 111 -8.68 -15.51 2.64
CA LYS A 111 -8.89 -16.52 3.69
C LYS A 111 -10.03 -17.50 3.40
N PHE A 112 -10.96 -17.15 2.51
CA PHE A 112 -12.13 -17.95 2.17
C PHE A 112 -11.86 -18.87 0.97
N PRO A 113 -12.67 -19.94 0.78
CA PRO A 113 -12.68 -20.71 -0.45
C PRO A 113 -12.95 -19.83 -1.69
N PHE A 114 -12.49 -20.26 -2.85
CA PHE A 114 -12.53 -19.50 -4.10
C PHE A 114 -13.93 -18.94 -4.43
N GLU A 115 -14.96 -19.76 -4.32
CA GLU A 115 -16.35 -19.37 -4.59
C GLU A 115 -16.88 -18.31 -3.60
N GLU A 116 -16.52 -18.45 -2.34
CA GLU A 116 -16.90 -17.49 -1.29
C GLU A 116 -16.17 -16.15 -1.48
N ASN A 117 -14.88 -16.19 -1.85
CA ASN A 117 -14.10 -15.01 -2.16
C ASN A 117 -14.72 -14.24 -3.36
N ILE A 118 -15.10 -14.96 -4.44
CA ILE A 118 -15.79 -14.34 -5.58
C ILE A 118 -17.10 -13.69 -5.14
N ALA A 119 -17.93 -14.41 -4.38
CA ALA A 119 -19.23 -13.90 -3.95
C ALA A 119 -19.11 -12.65 -3.07
N LEU A 120 -18.18 -12.66 -2.11
CA LEU A 120 -17.90 -11.52 -1.24
C LEU A 120 -17.36 -10.33 -2.04
N THR A 121 -16.39 -10.57 -2.92
CA THR A 121 -15.81 -9.53 -3.77
C THR A 121 -16.89 -8.91 -4.66
N LYS A 122 -17.72 -9.73 -5.31
CA LYS A 122 -18.82 -9.24 -6.15
C LYS A 122 -19.80 -8.37 -5.37
N GLN A 123 -20.16 -8.74 -4.15
CA GLN A 123 -21.03 -7.93 -3.30
C GLN A 123 -20.47 -6.53 -3.05
N VAL A 124 -19.16 -6.44 -2.78
CA VAL A 124 -18.46 -5.15 -2.60
C VAL A 124 -18.40 -4.37 -3.92
N VAL A 125 -18.09 -5.04 -5.03
CA VAL A 125 -18.03 -4.43 -6.37
C VAL A 125 -19.38 -3.82 -6.76
N ASP A 126 -20.47 -4.58 -6.61
CA ASP A 126 -21.81 -4.10 -6.97
C ASP A 126 -22.17 -2.82 -6.18
N TYR A 127 -21.80 -2.76 -4.89
CA TYR A 127 -22.01 -1.58 -4.06
C TYR A 127 -21.09 -0.41 -4.44
N ALA A 128 -19.80 -0.65 -4.58
CA ALA A 128 -18.80 0.37 -4.88
C ALA A 128 -19.00 1.00 -6.25
N HIS A 129 -19.24 0.18 -7.30
CA HIS A 129 -19.43 0.66 -8.65
C HIS A 129 -20.70 1.53 -8.79
N SER A 130 -21.76 1.28 -8.00
CA SER A 130 -22.94 2.15 -7.96
C SER A 130 -22.61 3.58 -7.51
N LYS A 131 -21.45 3.79 -6.91
CA LYS A 131 -20.94 5.09 -6.39
C LYS A 131 -19.69 5.58 -7.12
N GLY A 132 -19.24 4.90 -8.16
CA GLY A 132 -18.03 5.24 -8.92
C GLY A 132 -16.72 4.99 -8.16
N ILE A 133 -16.72 4.04 -7.20
CA ILE A 133 -15.57 3.69 -6.36
C ILE A 133 -14.90 2.42 -6.89
N SER A 134 -13.58 2.43 -6.98
CA SER A 134 -12.78 1.28 -7.44
C SER A 134 -12.64 0.21 -6.36
N VAL A 135 -12.62 -1.05 -6.77
CA VAL A 135 -12.45 -2.22 -5.88
C VAL A 135 -11.21 -3.01 -6.25
N GLU A 136 -10.31 -3.18 -5.28
CA GLU A 136 -9.22 -4.14 -5.30
C GLU A 136 -9.66 -5.42 -4.59
N ALA A 137 -9.20 -6.57 -5.08
CA ALA A 137 -9.39 -7.85 -4.41
C ALA A 137 -8.08 -8.62 -4.31
N GLU A 138 -8.04 -9.72 -3.57
CA GLU A 138 -6.85 -10.57 -3.42
C GLU A 138 -7.16 -12.01 -3.78
N LEU A 139 -6.26 -12.62 -4.56
CA LEU A 139 -6.28 -14.04 -4.88
C LEU A 139 -4.90 -14.66 -4.66
N GLY A 140 -4.90 -15.78 -3.95
CA GLY A 140 -3.71 -16.34 -3.33
C GLY A 140 -3.68 -15.97 -1.85
N LYS A 141 -2.63 -16.36 -1.14
CA LYS A 141 -2.51 -16.10 0.29
C LYS A 141 -1.06 -15.78 0.63
N LEU A 142 -0.80 -14.55 1.04
CA LEU A 142 0.52 -14.12 1.42
C LEU A 142 0.86 -14.61 2.83
N ALA A 143 2.12 -15.02 3.04
CA ALA A 143 2.65 -15.29 4.37
C ALA A 143 2.92 -14.00 5.15
N GLY A 144 3.19 -14.11 6.45
CA GLY A 144 3.62 -13.02 7.32
C GLY A 144 2.54 -12.46 8.22
N VAL A 145 2.84 -11.32 8.85
CA VAL A 145 1.95 -10.68 9.82
C VAL A 145 1.71 -9.22 9.41
N GLU A 146 0.44 -8.86 9.28
CA GLU A 146 -0.01 -7.50 9.04
C GLU A 146 -1.30 -7.22 9.84
N ASP A 147 -1.25 -6.22 10.71
CA ASP A 147 -2.33 -5.88 11.65
C ASP A 147 -2.88 -7.14 12.38
N ASN A 148 -4.10 -7.58 12.04
CA ASN A 148 -4.76 -8.75 12.63
C ASN A 148 -4.57 -10.03 11.78
N ILE A 149 -3.89 -9.96 10.63
CA ILE A 149 -3.68 -11.07 9.72
C ILE A 149 -2.33 -11.72 10.05
N SER A 150 -2.33 -13.05 10.28
CA SER A 150 -1.11 -13.83 10.49
C SER A 150 -1.22 -15.14 9.71
N VAL A 151 -0.31 -15.33 8.74
CA VAL A 151 -0.26 -16.50 7.86
C VAL A 151 1.13 -17.13 7.95
N SER A 152 1.22 -18.41 8.24
CA SER A 152 2.50 -19.12 8.22
C SER A 152 2.98 -19.35 6.79
N ASP A 153 4.31 -19.51 6.59
CA ASP A 153 4.89 -19.80 5.27
C ASP A 153 4.30 -21.08 4.65
N LYS A 154 3.87 -22.04 5.48
CA LYS A 154 3.25 -23.29 5.03
C LYS A 154 1.83 -23.11 4.49
N ASP A 155 1.15 -22.07 4.93
CA ASP A 155 -0.22 -21.74 4.55
C ASP A 155 -0.29 -20.71 3.42
N ALA A 156 0.86 -20.22 2.95
CA ALA A 156 0.95 -19.34 1.79
C ALA A 156 0.58 -20.08 0.50
N ILE A 157 -0.23 -19.45 -0.33
CA ILE A 157 -0.72 -20.02 -1.60
C ILE A 157 -0.45 -19.03 -2.72
N TYR A 158 0.35 -19.41 -3.71
CA TYR A 158 0.62 -18.57 -4.87
C TYR A 158 -0.62 -18.48 -5.77
N THR A 159 -0.82 -17.32 -6.37
CA THR A 159 -1.93 -17.07 -7.30
C THR A 159 -1.84 -17.99 -8.51
N ASN A 160 -2.94 -18.70 -8.80
CA ASN A 160 -3.07 -19.52 -10.00
C ASN A 160 -3.53 -18.65 -11.19
N PRO A 161 -2.84 -18.65 -12.34
CA PRO A 161 -3.16 -17.80 -13.48
C PRO A 161 -4.57 -18.00 -14.05
N SER A 162 -5.04 -19.25 -14.17
CA SER A 162 -6.39 -19.53 -14.69
C SER A 162 -7.49 -19.11 -13.73
N GLN A 163 -7.26 -19.31 -12.43
CA GLN A 163 -8.18 -18.82 -11.39
C GLN A 163 -8.21 -17.29 -11.33
N ALA A 164 -7.08 -16.60 -11.56
CA ALA A 164 -7.04 -15.14 -11.58
C ALA A 164 -7.97 -14.58 -12.65
N LYS A 165 -7.93 -15.13 -13.87
CA LYS A 165 -8.83 -14.73 -14.96
C LYS A 165 -10.30 -14.96 -14.58
N GLU A 166 -10.65 -16.17 -14.15
CA GLU A 166 -12.02 -16.52 -13.75
C GLU A 166 -12.52 -15.63 -12.61
N PHE A 167 -11.66 -15.38 -11.60
CA PHE A 167 -11.98 -14.53 -10.46
C PHE A 167 -12.37 -13.12 -10.88
N ILE A 168 -11.58 -12.50 -11.76
CA ILE A 168 -11.81 -11.16 -12.29
C ILE A 168 -13.12 -11.09 -13.08
N GLU A 169 -13.32 -12.04 -13.99
CA GLU A 169 -14.52 -12.08 -14.84
C GLU A 169 -15.81 -12.25 -14.03
N ARG A 170 -15.76 -13.01 -12.93
CA ARG A 170 -16.93 -13.31 -12.10
C ARG A 170 -17.17 -12.29 -10.99
N SER A 171 -16.13 -11.74 -10.40
CA SER A 171 -16.24 -10.75 -9.33
C SER A 171 -16.41 -9.34 -9.85
N GLY A 172 -15.79 -9.00 -11.00
CA GLY A 172 -15.79 -7.66 -11.57
C GLY A 172 -14.90 -6.65 -10.86
N CYS A 173 -13.90 -7.10 -10.05
CA CYS A 173 -12.97 -6.19 -9.38
C CYS A 173 -12.08 -5.44 -10.38
N ASP A 174 -11.65 -4.23 -10.01
CA ASP A 174 -10.90 -3.31 -10.88
C ASP A 174 -9.39 -3.57 -10.85
N SER A 175 -8.87 -4.20 -9.81
CA SER A 175 -7.48 -4.61 -9.68
C SER A 175 -7.36 -5.85 -8.80
N LEU A 176 -6.28 -6.61 -8.98
CA LEU A 176 -6.04 -7.85 -8.26
C LEU A 176 -4.68 -7.89 -7.59
N ALA A 177 -4.67 -8.03 -6.27
CA ALA A 177 -3.49 -8.36 -5.51
C ALA A 177 -3.12 -9.84 -5.71
N VAL A 178 -1.86 -10.08 -6.07
CA VAL A 178 -1.36 -11.40 -6.45
C VAL A 178 -0.23 -11.86 -5.55
N ALA A 179 -0.28 -13.12 -5.13
CA ALA A 179 0.76 -13.79 -4.35
C ALA A 179 1.80 -14.41 -5.29
N ILE A 180 2.97 -13.80 -5.37
CA ILE A 180 4.11 -14.23 -6.20
C ILE A 180 5.40 -14.37 -5.38
N GLY A 181 5.29 -14.61 -4.07
CA GLY A 181 6.44 -14.82 -3.18
C GLY A 181 6.79 -13.63 -2.29
N THR A 182 5.95 -12.60 -2.20
CA THR A 182 6.06 -11.57 -1.16
C THR A 182 5.47 -12.04 0.17
N SER A 183 5.81 -11.35 1.27
CA SER A 183 5.31 -11.64 2.61
C SER A 183 5.10 -10.34 3.39
N HIS A 184 4.09 -10.30 4.25
CA HIS A 184 3.82 -9.14 5.11
C HIS A 184 4.85 -8.98 6.24
N GLY A 185 5.00 -7.76 6.78
CA GLY A 185 5.90 -7.46 7.90
C GLY A 185 7.35 -7.21 7.50
N ALA A 186 8.24 -7.12 8.51
CA ALA A 186 9.67 -6.82 8.35
C ALA A 186 10.55 -8.05 8.08
N TYR A 187 10.05 -9.24 8.35
CA TYR A 187 10.78 -10.51 8.29
C TYR A 187 10.25 -11.37 7.13
N LYS A 188 10.36 -10.85 5.91
CA LYS A 188 9.72 -11.42 4.73
C LYS A 188 10.39 -12.69 4.22
N PHE A 189 11.69 -12.84 4.43
CA PHE A 189 12.48 -13.92 3.86
C PHE A 189 13.48 -14.48 4.87
N ALA A 190 13.51 -15.80 5.03
CA ALA A 190 14.56 -16.50 5.80
C ALA A 190 15.88 -16.60 5.01
N GLY A 191 15.84 -16.39 3.70
CA GLY A 191 16.97 -16.44 2.76
C GLY A 191 16.94 -15.27 1.77
N ASP A 192 17.38 -15.52 0.54
CA ASP A 192 17.30 -14.52 -0.52
C ASP A 192 15.86 -14.35 -1.00
N ALA A 193 15.44 -13.08 -1.14
CA ALA A 193 14.13 -12.76 -1.67
C ALA A 193 14.01 -13.21 -3.13
N LYS A 194 12.97 -13.98 -3.44
CA LYS A 194 12.67 -14.41 -4.81
C LYS A 194 11.22 -14.13 -5.13
N LEU A 195 10.99 -13.19 -6.05
CA LEU A 195 9.68 -13.03 -6.67
C LEU A 195 9.56 -13.96 -7.87
N ASP A 196 8.44 -14.67 -7.96
CA ASP A 196 8.14 -15.56 -9.08
C ASP A 196 7.66 -14.74 -10.29
N PHE A 197 8.62 -14.23 -11.06
CA PHE A 197 8.33 -13.44 -12.24
C PHE A 197 7.78 -14.27 -13.40
N GLU A 198 8.02 -15.58 -13.44
CA GLU A 198 7.41 -16.47 -14.44
C GLU A 198 5.91 -16.56 -14.18
N ARG A 199 5.53 -16.78 -12.93
CA ARG A 199 4.13 -16.75 -12.51
C ARG A 199 3.47 -15.40 -12.75
N LEU A 200 4.16 -14.28 -12.49
CA LEU A 200 3.65 -12.94 -12.79
C LEU A 200 3.36 -12.80 -14.30
N ALA A 201 4.25 -13.29 -15.15
CA ALA A 201 4.05 -13.28 -16.60
C ALA A 201 2.85 -14.13 -17.02
N GLU A 202 2.68 -15.33 -16.44
CA GLU A 202 1.54 -16.21 -16.71
C GLU A 202 0.22 -15.58 -16.26
N ILE A 203 0.18 -14.98 -15.04
CA ILE A 203 -1.00 -14.26 -14.54
C ILE A 203 -1.32 -13.11 -15.50
N LYS A 204 -0.32 -12.30 -15.85
CA LYS A 204 -0.51 -11.14 -16.75
C LYS A 204 -1.02 -11.54 -18.12
N ALA A 205 -0.51 -12.66 -18.68
CA ALA A 205 -0.99 -13.20 -19.94
C ALA A 205 -2.45 -13.68 -19.85
N ALA A 206 -2.85 -14.25 -18.72
CA ALA A 206 -4.22 -14.75 -18.52
C ALA A 206 -5.24 -13.62 -18.34
N VAL A 207 -4.88 -12.56 -17.60
CA VAL A 207 -5.82 -11.46 -17.27
C VAL A 207 -5.82 -10.32 -18.28
N GLY A 208 -4.81 -10.25 -19.15
CA GLY A 208 -4.67 -9.23 -20.18
C GLY A 208 -3.74 -8.07 -19.81
N ALA A 209 -3.17 -7.44 -20.85
CA ALA A 209 -2.15 -6.40 -20.68
C ALA A 209 -2.65 -5.15 -19.96
N ASP A 210 -3.91 -4.81 -20.10
CA ASP A 210 -4.51 -3.59 -19.53
C ASP A 210 -5.09 -3.80 -18.13
N TYR A 211 -5.08 -5.02 -17.58
CA TYR A 211 -5.60 -5.28 -16.25
C TYR A 211 -4.56 -5.00 -15.17
N PRO A 212 -4.84 -4.15 -14.15
CA PRO A 212 -3.87 -3.78 -13.14
C PRO A 212 -3.68 -4.88 -12.09
N LEU A 213 -2.41 -5.25 -11.86
CA LEU A 213 -2.02 -6.15 -10.79
C LEU A 213 -1.38 -5.36 -9.64
N VAL A 214 -1.53 -5.87 -8.43
CA VAL A 214 -1.06 -5.24 -7.20
C VAL A 214 -0.09 -6.15 -6.46
N LEU A 215 0.94 -5.55 -5.86
CA LEU A 215 1.93 -6.25 -5.06
C LEU A 215 1.82 -5.83 -3.59
N HIS A 216 1.32 -6.74 -2.76
CA HIS A 216 1.30 -6.63 -1.30
C HIS A 216 2.57 -7.21 -0.68
N GLY A 217 2.79 -6.95 0.60
CA GLY A 217 3.97 -7.46 1.30
C GLY A 217 5.30 -6.99 0.68
N ALA A 218 5.33 -5.84 0.02
CA ALA A 218 6.39 -5.41 -0.86
C ALA A 218 7.36 -4.37 -0.26
N SER A 219 7.28 -4.05 1.03
CA SER A 219 8.27 -3.16 1.66
C SER A 219 9.69 -3.73 1.49
N SER A 220 10.65 -2.88 1.17
CA SER A 220 12.04 -3.31 0.91
C SER A 220 12.88 -3.47 2.17
N VAL A 221 12.38 -2.99 3.32
CA VAL A 221 13.07 -3.08 4.61
C VAL A 221 14.55 -2.66 4.48
N PRO A 222 14.84 -1.40 4.08
CA PRO A 222 16.19 -0.96 3.78
C PRO A 222 17.14 -1.14 4.99
N GLU A 223 18.32 -1.69 4.74
CA GLU A 223 19.30 -1.97 5.79
C GLU A 223 19.74 -0.70 6.55
N ASP A 224 19.83 0.43 5.88
CA ASP A 224 20.14 1.73 6.48
C ASP A 224 19.09 2.16 7.51
N LEU A 225 17.81 1.93 7.26
CA LEU A 225 16.72 2.22 8.21
C LEU A 225 16.76 1.26 9.41
N VAL A 226 16.94 -0.03 9.16
CA VAL A 226 17.10 -1.04 10.22
C VAL A 226 18.31 -0.70 11.10
N LYS A 227 19.43 -0.32 10.48
CA LYS A 227 20.62 0.09 11.19
C LYS A 227 20.38 1.29 12.10
N VAL A 228 19.71 2.34 11.59
CA VAL A 228 19.37 3.51 12.42
C VAL A 228 18.51 3.09 13.62
N CYS A 229 17.51 2.25 13.43
CA CYS A 229 16.69 1.75 14.54
C CYS A 229 17.55 1.03 15.58
N ASN A 230 18.44 0.13 15.16
CA ASN A 230 19.26 -0.71 16.05
C ASN A 230 20.36 0.09 16.75
N ASP A 231 21.02 1.03 16.07
CA ASP A 231 22.03 1.93 16.65
C ASP A 231 21.45 2.74 17.82
N PHE A 232 20.14 2.97 17.83
CA PHE A 232 19.44 3.72 18.88
C PHE A 232 18.47 2.86 19.70
N GLY A 233 18.84 1.60 19.94
CA GLY A 233 18.23 0.74 20.96
C GLY A 233 17.04 -0.12 20.50
N ALA A 234 16.81 -0.27 19.20
CA ALA A 234 15.93 -1.33 18.71
C ALA A 234 16.66 -2.68 18.67
N GLN A 235 15.92 -3.77 18.50
CA GLN A 235 16.45 -5.14 18.33
C GLN A 235 15.79 -5.79 17.10
N ILE A 236 15.96 -5.15 15.93
CA ILE A 236 15.37 -5.60 14.67
C ILE A 236 16.43 -6.42 13.94
N ASN A 237 16.54 -7.71 14.31
CA ASN A 237 17.58 -8.60 13.78
C ASN A 237 16.99 -9.51 12.69
N GLY A 238 17.69 -9.62 11.55
CA GLY A 238 17.29 -10.50 10.46
C GLY A 238 16.11 -9.98 9.62
N ALA A 239 15.70 -8.72 9.79
CA ALA A 239 14.70 -8.12 8.94
C ALA A 239 15.20 -8.02 7.50
N LYS A 240 14.42 -8.53 6.55
CA LYS A 240 14.69 -8.49 5.11
C LYS A 240 13.40 -8.25 4.36
N GLY A 241 13.45 -7.36 3.36
CA GLY A 241 12.33 -7.07 2.47
C GLY A 241 12.64 -7.41 1.02
N VAL A 242 11.78 -6.94 0.12
CA VAL A 242 11.94 -7.12 -1.32
C VAL A 242 13.06 -6.21 -1.83
N PRO A 243 14.09 -6.73 -2.52
CA PRO A 243 15.13 -5.91 -3.13
C PRO A 243 14.55 -4.88 -4.10
N GLU A 244 14.98 -3.62 -3.98
CA GLU A 244 14.42 -2.51 -4.76
C GLU A 244 14.56 -2.70 -6.27
N ALA A 245 15.60 -3.36 -6.74
CA ALA A 245 15.79 -3.71 -8.15
C ALA A 245 14.69 -4.62 -8.72
N MET A 246 13.96 -5.35 -7.88
CA MET A 246 12.84 -6.20 -8.33
C MET A 246 11.60 -5.38 -8.69
N PHE A 247 11.43 -4.19 -8.15
CA PHE A 247 10.26 -3.34 -8.43
C PHE A 247 10.26 -2.81 -9.86
N GLU A 248 11.41 -2.50 -10.41
CA GLU A 248 11.52 -2.08 -11.82
C GLU A 248 10.99 -3.17 -12.75
N LYS A 249 11.45 -4.40 -12.56
CA LYS A 249 10.96 -5.54 -13.33
C LYS A 249 9.48 -5.79 -13.10
N ALA A 250 9.00 -5.72 -11.86
CA ALA A 250 7.58 -5.93 -11.53
C ALA A 250 6.66 -4.91 -12.23
N ARG A 251 7.00 -3.61 -12.22
CA ARG A 251 6.21 -2.57 -12.88
C ARG A 251 6.19 -2.73 -14.41
N GLU A 252 7.32 -3.12 -15.01
CA GLU A 252 7.40 -3.40 -16.45
C GLU A 252 6.52 -4.59 -16.87
N MET A 253 6.29 -5.53 -15.93
CA MET A 253 5.45 -6.70 -16.12
C MET A 253 3.97 -6.47 -15.74
N GLY A 254 3.58 -5.23 -15.42
CA GLY A 254 2.18 -4.86 -15.23
C GLY A 254 1.70 -4.81 -13.78
N ILE A 255 2.61 -4.78 -12.81
CA ILE A 255 2.27 -4.33 -11.45
C ILE A 255 2.00 -2.82 -11.50
N ALA A 256 0.78 -2.42 -11.15
CA ALA A 256 0.32 -1.03 -11.18
C ALA A 256 0.31 -0.36 -9.79
N LYS A 257 0.32 -1.15 -8.70
CA LYS A 257 0.34 -0.67 -7.31
C LYS A 257 1.31 -1.49 -6.48
N ILE A 258 2.06 -0.83 -5.60
CA ILE A 258 2.99 -1.47 -4.65
C ILE A 258 2.75 -0.89 -3.27
N ASN A 259 2.42 -1.75 -2.30
CA ASN A 259 2.17 -1.35 -0.91
C ASN A 259 3.48 -1.07 -0.17
N VAL A 260 3.49 0.04 0.59
CA VAL A 260 4.63 0.48 1.39
C VAL A 260 4.15 0.89 2.79
N ASP A 261 4.49 0.09 3.80
CA ASP A 261 4.17 0.37 5.21
C ASP A 261 5.42 0.24 6.10
N THR A 262 6.02 -0.95 6.16
CA THR A 262 7.15 -1.25 7.07
C THR A 262 8.29 -0.24 6.93
N ASP A 263 8.61 0.18 5.70
CA ASP A 263 9.69 1.14 5.46
C ASP A 263 9.40 2.50 6.10
N LEU A 264 8.13 2.94 6.07
CA LEU A 264 7.69 4.19 6.71
C LEU A 264 7.77 4.09 8.23
N ARG A 265 7.31 2.95 8.79
CA ARG A 265 7.39 2.68 10.23
C ARG A 265 8.84 2.67 10.73
N LEU A 266 9.76 2.05 9.98
CA LEU A 266 11.19 2.03 10.32
C LEU A 266 11.80 3.44 10.30
N ALA A 267 11.54 4.21 9.25
CA ALA A 267 12.05 5.58 9.13
C ALA A 267 11.55 6.46 10.29
N PHE A 268 10.25 6.43 10.57
CA PHE A 268 9.62 7.19 11.62
C PHE A 268 10.18 6.83 13.00
N THR A 269 10.19 5.53 13.31
CA THR A 269 10.67 5.03 14.61
C THR A 269 12.17 5.28 14.80
N GLY A 270 12.98 5.04 13.77
CA GLY A 270 14.41 5.26 13.81
C GLY A 270 14.77 6.72 14.06
N ALA A 271 14.10 7.66 13.42
CA ALA A 271 14.30 9.09 13.63
C ALA A 271 13.93 9.54 15.06
N ILE A 272 12.81 9.06 15.61
CA ILE A 272 12.41 9.35 17.00
C ILE A 272 13.42 8.81 17.99
N ARG A 273 13.84 7.54 17.84
CA ARG A 273 14.86 6.93 18.71
C ARG A 273 16.17 7.70 18.69
N LYS A 274 16.66 8.04 17.49
CA LYS A 274 17.85 8.84 17.29
C LYS A 274 17.73 10.20 17.98
N TYR A 275 16.59 10.86 17.81
CA TYR A 275 16.34 12.16 18.41
C TYR A 275 16.46 12.11 19.94
N PHE A 276 15.78 11.19 20.60
CA PHE A 276 15.81 11.06 22.07
C PHE A 276 17.20 10.67 22.59
N ALA A 277 17.94 9.84 21.87
CA ALA A 277 19.31 9.50 22.24
C ALA A 277 20.24 10.72 22.22
N GLN A 278 20.02 11.63 21.27
CA GLN A 278 20.83 12.85 21.10
C GLN A 278 20.33 14.03 21.94
N ASN A 279 19.05 14.05 22.31
CA ASN A 279 18.40 15.14 23.02
C ASN A 279 17.58 14.60 24.20
N PRO A 280 18.22 14.01 25.23
CA PRO A 280 17.51 13.26 26.28
C PRO A 280 16.61 14.13 27.17
N ASN A 281 16.79 15.45 27.17
CA ASN A 281 15.98 16.38 27.97
C ASN A 281 14.77 16.96 27.21
N ASP A 282 14.65 16.68 25.92
CA ASP A 282 13.54 17.20 25.12
C ASP A 282 12.27 16.36 25.29
N PHE A 283 11.14 17.04 25.45
CA PHE A 283 9.80 16.43 25.60
C PHE A 283 8.71 17.11 24.77
N ASP A 284 9.08 18.10 23.93
CA ASP A 284 8.15 18.74 22.99
C ASP A 284 7.94 17.85 21.76
N PRO A 285 6.70 17.33 21.49
CA PRO A 285 6.44 16.43 20.37
C PRO A 285 6.83 17.03 19.01
N ARG A 286 6.74 18.33 18.83
CA ARG A 286 7.12 19.01 17.59
C ARG A 286 8.61 18.79 17.24
N LYS A 287 9.45 18.68 18.26
CA LYS A 287 10.91 18.53 18.11
C LYS A 287 11.33 17.13 17.65
N TYR A 288 10.62 16.07 18.05
CA TYR A 288 10.95 14.70 17.64
C TYR A 288 10.06 14.16 16.53
N LEU A 289 8.82 14.63 16.39
CA LEU A 289 7.94 14.24 15.29
C LEU A 289 8.29 14.97 13.98
N GLY A 290 8.82 16.21 14.03
CA GLY A 290 9.31 16.91 12.86
C GLY A 290 10.39 16.13 12.09
N PRO A 291 11.54 15.80 12.71
CA PRO A 291 12.56 14.96 12.09
C PRO A 291 12.05 13.58 11.66
N ALA A 292 11.09 12.99 12.37
CA ALA A 292 10.49 11.73 11.99
C ALA A 292 9.67 11.86 10.69
N ARG A 293 8.89 12.94 10.54
CA ARG A 293 8.18 13.29 9.29
C ARG A 293 9.17 13.46 8.13
N ASP A 294 10.26 14.20 8.33
CA ASP A 294 11.29 14.40 7.31
C ASP A 294 11.91 13.07 6.86
N ALA A 295 12.21 12.17 7.79
CA ALA A 295 12.75 10.84 7.47
C ALA A 295 11.79 10.01 6.62
N VAL A 296 10.49 10.03 6.93
CA VAL A 296 9.46 9.37 6.12
C VAL A 296 9.36 9.99 4.73
N ARG A 297 9.37 11.33 4.64
CA ARG A 297 9.33 12.04 3.35
C ARG A 297 10.45 11.58 2.41
N GLU A 298 11.69 11.45 2.92
CA GLU A 298 12.81 10.99 2.11
C GLU A 298 12.63 9.52 1.65
N VAL A 299 12.07 8.65 2.49
CA VAL A 299 11.74 7.28 2.08
C VAL A 299 10.68 7.27 0.98
N VAL A 300 9.62 8.05 1.11
CA VAL A 300 8.57 8.15 0.08
C VAL A 300 9.14 8.68 -1.23
N LYS A 301 9.98 9.72 -1.21
CA LYS A 301 10.68 10.24 -2.40
C LYS A 301 11.54 9.18 -3.09
N ARG A 302 12.25 8.36 -2.30
CA ARG A 302 13.01 7.22 -2.81
C ARG A 302 12.09 6.22 -3.52
N LYS A 303 10.95 5.86 -2.92
CA LYS A 303 9.99 4.93 -3.51
C LYS A 303 9.34 5.49 -4.78
N ILE A 304 8.94 6.76 -4.80
CA ILE A 304 8.40 7.44 -5.99
C ILE A 304 9.36 7.26 -7.19
N LYS A 305 10.66 7.48 -6.98
CA LYS A 305 11.68 7.32 -8.04
C LYS A 305 11.84 5.88 -8.49
N ILE A 306 11.91 4.92 -7.55
CA ILE A 306 12.04 3.49 -7.85
C ILE A 306 10.80 2.98 -8.62
N PHE A 307 9.62 3.43 -8.23
CA PHE A 307 8.38 3.04 -8.90
C PHE A 307 8.14 3.79 -10.22
N GLY A 308 8.91 4.85 -10.51
CA GLY A 308 8.87 5.62 -11.75
C GLY A 308 7.67 6.57 -11.83
N THR A 309 7.15 7.02 -10.68
CA THR A 309 5.98 7.92 -10.61
C THR A 309 6.34 9.40 -10.55
N ASP A 310 7.62 9.76 -10.47
CA ASP A 310 8.05 11.16 -10.52
C ASP A 310 7.64 11.84 -11.84
N ASN A 311 7.14 13.07 -11.74
CA ASN A 311 6.60 13.85 -12.86
C ASN A 311 5.46 13.17 -13.64
N LYS A 312 4.57 12.42 -12.92
CA LYS A 312 3.40 11.71 -13.50
C LYS A 312 2.05 12.26 -12.98
N ALA A 313 2.04 13.35 -12.19
CA ALA A 313 0.84 13.98 -11.67
C ALA A 313 -0.06 14.61 -12.76
#